data_e36fa259bae4032d85cba0a372570bf4
#
_entry.id   e36fa259bae4032d85cba0a372570bf4
#
_cell.length_a   1.000
_cell.length_b   1.000
_cell.length_c   1.000
_cell.angle_alpha   90.00
_cell.angle_beta   90.00
_cell.angle_gamma   90.00
#
_symmetry.space_group_name_H-M   'P 1'
#
loop_
_entity.id
_entity.type
_entity.pdbx_description
1 polymer ?
#
loop_
_entity_poly.entity_id
_entity_poly.type
_entity_poly.pdbx_seq_one_letter_code
_entity_poly.pdbx_strand_id
1 'polypeptide(L)'
;MKKLPQGISTFSKLIKNNYIYVDKTKYIYDMINEGEVYFLSRPRRFGKSLLVSTLEELFKGNKELFKGLFIYDLWNWNHDYPVIKLDFTKIGHKNPQVLETSLDDFINQKARDFSVNLISNTLTTKFAELIEQIHRKTGKEVVILIDEYDKPINNHLDDIELAKKNRDVLRNFYQVLKGNDENLRFLFITGITKFSKTSIFSDLNNLTDITIQEKYAKICGYTQNNLESYFKEYLLELSESTEMEYEDLLLAIKKYYNGYSWDGKNFLYNPFSILKLFYTKKFANYWAETGTPKLLVDLLKTTNVDLDILIKKEYEFKGTFPNFELENLDFHTVLLQTGYLTIKNEILRPPNSSLYIIGIPNKEVEESLFSYILGFYTNFSAESIEPMTKKMLTYIYKQDETKLQKSLETLLHKIPNLIYGEFKNEIEAYYKVLVISWLQLLGFDIESEIMTLEGRLDALVKHKDLALILEFKYDDKKSFQTMLNEAENQIIKRGYYKPYQNMNISILTVAFKSREVKCKFKLLNELLKEYKNRK
;
A
#
# COMPACT_ATOMS: atom_id res chain seq x y z
N MET A 1 -18.00 -2.02 -26.82
CA MET A 1 -17.14 -1.93 -25.61
C MET A 1 -17.99 -2.02 -24.35
N LYS A 2 -17.66 -2.95 -23.39
CA LYS A 2 -18.33 -3.01 -22.08
C LYS A 2 -17.91 -1.81 -21.22
N LYS A 3 -18.78 -1.35 -20.32
CA LYS A 3 -18.52 -0.17 -19.47
C LYS A 3 -17.46 -0.44 -18.41
N LEU A 4 -16.67 0.58 -18.04
CA LEU A 4 -15.71 0.52 -16.92
C LEU A 4 -16.45 0.54 -15.57
N PRO A 5 -16.19 -0.40 -14.65
CA PRO A 5 -16.90 -0.52 -13.36
C PRO A 5 -16.35 0.42 -12.28
N GLN A 6 -16.30 1.72 -12.56
CA GLN A 6 -15.75 2.68 -11.61
C GLN A 6 -16.61 2.81 -10.34
N GLY A 7 -16.00 2.56 -9.17
CA GLY A 7 -16.67 2.68 -7.88
C GLY A 7 -17.79 1.66 -7.62
N ILE A 8 -17.92 0.63 -8.47
CA ILE A 8 -18.94 -0.41 -8.32
C ILE A 8 -18.32 -1.64 -7.65
N SER A 9 -18.82 -1.96 -6.45
CA SER A 9 -18.44 -3.16 -5.68
C SER A 9 -19.55 -4.20 -5.57
N THR A 10 -20.71 -3.95 -6.17
CA THR A 10 -21.86 -4.86 -6.16
C THR A 10 -21.85 -5.72 -7.43
N PHE A 11 -21.62 -7.02 -7.29
CA PHE A 11 -21.49 -7.96 -8.40
C PHE A 11 -22.75 -8.00 -9.30
N SER A 12 -23.94 -8.13 -8.70
CA SER A 12 -25.19 -8.17 -9.46
C SER A 12 -25.44 -6.89 -10.25
N LYS A 13 -25.11 -5.71 -9.69
CA LYS A 13 -25.21 -4.43 -10.42
C LYS A 13 -24.23 -4.39 -11.60
N LEU A 14 -23.03 -4.93 -11.41
CA LEU A 14 -21.97 -4.95 -12.40
C LEU A 14 -22.38 -5.80 -13.60
N ILE A 15 -22.87 -7.02 -13.36
CA ILE A 15 -23.30 -7.94 -14.43
C ILE A 15 -24.55 -7.42 -15.15
N LYS A 16 -25.61 -7.05 -14.41
CA LYS A 16 -26.89 -6.59 -14.98
C LYS A 16 -26.75 -5.34 -15.86
N ASN A 17 -25.78 -4.48 -15.60
CA ASN A 17 -25.56 -3.25 -16.36
C ASN A 17 -24.43 -3.35 -17.41
N ASN A 18 -23.97 -4.56 -17.70
CA ASN A 18 -22.96 -4.86 -18.73
C ASN A 18 -21.63 -4.11 -18.52
N TYR A 19 -21.14 -4.09 -17.27
CA TYR A 19 -19.79 -3.62 -16.96
C TYR A 19 -18.75 -4.74 -17.17
N ILE A 20 -17.48 -4.37 -17.31
CA ILE A 20 -16.39 -5.34 -17.33
C ILE A 20 -16.30 -6.00 -15.94
N TYR A 21 -16.31 -7.32 -15.92
CA TYR A 21 -15.99 -8.13 -14.75
C TYR A 21 -14.81 -9.04 -15.09
N VAL A 22 -13.69 -8.87 -14.39
CA VAL A 22 -12.54 -9.76 -14.50
C VAL A 22 -12.82 -11.00 -13.67
N ASP A 23 -13.02 -12.14 -14.34
CA ASP A 23 -13.45 -13.37 -13.69
C ASP A 23 -12.40 -13.91 -12.72
N LYS A 24 -12.80 -14.01 -11.46
CA LYS A 24 -12.03 -14.58 -10.34
C LYS A 24 -12.72 -15.81 -9.75
N THR A 25 -13.78 -16.29 -10.38
CA THR A 25 -14.62 -17.36 -9.81
C THR A 25 -13.93 -18.72 -9.75
N LYS A 26 -12.82 -18.91 -10.50
CA LYS A 26 -11.94 -20.07 -10.31
C LYS A 26 -11.38 -20.13 -8.89
N TYR A 27 -10.85 -19.02 -8.38
CA TYR A 27 -10.28 -18.98 -7.02
C TYR A 27 -11.36 -19.14 -5.95
N ILE A 28 -12.57 -18.64 -6.22
CA ILE A 28 -13.74 -18.83 -5.35
C ILE A 28 -14.12 -20.32 -5.29
N TYR A 29 -14.18 -20.97 -6.44
CA TYR A 29 -14.48 -22.40 -6.53
C TYR A 29 -13.46 -23.26 -5.77
N ASP A 30 -12.17 -23.02 -6.00
CA ASP A 30 -11.09 -23.71 -5.30
C ASP A 30 -11.19 -23.50 -3.77
N MET A 31 -11.43 -22.25 -3.32
CA MET A 31 -11.54 -21.90 -1.91
C MET A 31 -12.70 -22.64 -1.20
N ILE A 32 -13.89 -22.66 -1.82
CA ILE A 32 -15.08 -23.28 -1.22
C ILE A 32 -14.97 -24.82 -1.17
N ASN A 33 -14.23 -25.43 -2.10
CA ASN A 33 -14.02 -26.88 -2.12
C ASN A 33 -12.90 -27.36 -1.19
N GLU A 34 -12.03 -26.46 -0.72
CA GLU A 34 -10.87 -26.82 0.11
C GLU A 34 -11.06 -26.55 1.61
N GLY A 35 -12.04 -25.72 1.95
CA GLY A 35 -12.31 -25.39 3.34
C GLY A 35 -13.50 -24.46 3.51
N GLU A 36 -13.70 -24.00 4.74
CA GLU A 36 -14.92 -23.31 5.13
C GLU A 36 -14.65 -21.95 5.77
N VAL A 37 -13.48 -21.73 6.39
CA VAL A 37 -13.21 -20.57 7.21
C VAL A 37 -11.94 -19.85 6.71
N TYR A 38 -12.14 -18.67 6.10
CA TYR A 38 -11.07 -17.97 5.41
C TYR A 38 -10.90 -16.51 5.83
N PHE A 39 -9.65 -16.08 5.84
CA PHE A 39 -9.25 -14.70 6.02
C PHE A 39 -8.42 -14.20 4.83
N LEU A 40 -8.74 -12.99 4.34
CA LEU A 40 -7.99 -12.32 3.28
C LEU A 40 -7.73 -10.84 3.62
N SER A 41 -6.47 -10.46 3.71
CA SER A 41 -6.06 -9.05 3.76
C SER A 41 -5.55 -8.59 2.39
N ARG A 42 -5.99 -7.41 1.95
CA ARG A 42 -5.49 -6.69 0.76
C ARG A 42 -5.61 -5.18 1.00
N PRO A 43 -4.73 -4.37 0.43
CA PRO A 43 -4.86 -2.91 0.48
C PRO A 43 -6.21 -2.42 -0.04
N ARG A 44 -6.51 -1.16 0.19
CA ARG A 44 -7.73 -0.53 -0.34
C ARG A 44 -7.79 -0.63 -1.87
N ARG A 45 -9.01 -0.72 -2.42
CA ARG A 45 -9.30 -0.69 -3.87
C ARG A 45 -8.84 -1.92 -4.69
N PHE A 46 -8.46 -3.02 -4.03
CA PHE A 46 -8.08 -4.28 -4.70
C PHE A 46 -9.26 -5.18 -5.10
N GLY A 47 -10.51 -4.81 -4.77
CA GLY A 47 -11.69 -5.57 -5.17
C GLY A 47 -12.21 -6.53 -4.09
N LYS A 48 -11.81 -6.40 -2.81
CA LYS A 48 -12.30 -7.21 -1.68
C LYS A 48 -13.82 -7.20 -1.57
N SER A 49 -14.44 -6.02 -1.53
CA SER A 49 -15.91 -5.88 -1.43
C SER A 49 -16.64 -6.46 -2.64
N LEU A 50 -16.04 -6.43 -3.83
CA LEU A 50 -16.57 -7.10 -5.01
C LEU A 50 -16.50 -8.63 -4.85
N LEU A 51 -15.40 -9.16 -4.32
CA LEU A 51 -15.26 -10.58 -4.00
C LEU A 51 -16.33 -11.03 -2.98
N VAL A 52 -16.52 -10.27 -1.89
CA VAL A 52 -17.59 -10.51 -0.90
C VAL A 52 -18.96 -10.48 -1.56
N SER A 53 -19.23 -9.51 -2.45
CA SER A 53 -20.49 -9.43 -3.18
C SER A 53 -20.68 -10.59 -4.18
N THR A 54 -19.61 -11.09 -4.77
CA THR A 54 -19.66 -12.26 -5.67
C THR A 54 -19.99 -13.53 -4.88
N LEU A 55 -19.35 -13.73 -3.71
CA LEU A 55 -19.65 -14.83 -2.79
C LEU A 55 -21.11 -14.78 -2.32
N GLU A 56 -21.61 -13.60 -1.97
CA GLU A 56 -23.00 -13.40 -1.55
C GLU A 56 -23.99 -13.89 -2.62
N GLU A 57 -23.81 -13.46 -3.88
CA GLU A 57 -24.70 -13.85 -4.98
C GLU A 57 -24.55 -15.34 -5.34
N LEU A 58 -23.36 -15.91 -5.20
CA LEU A 58 -23.09 -17.33 -5.42
C LEU A 58 -23.87 -18.21 -4.43
N PHE A 59 -23.71 -17.93 -3.13
CA PHE A 59 -24.37 -18.71 -2.09
C PHE A 59 -25.89 -18.50 -2.03
N LYS A 60 -26.39 -17.36 -2.53
CA LYS A 60 -27.84 -17.13 -2.76
C LYS A 60 -28.40 -17.90 -3.97
N GLY A 61 -27.58 -18.62 -4.72
CA GLY A 61 -28.03 -19.41 -5.88
C GLY A 61 -28.42 -18.58 -7.10
N ASN A 62 -27.95 -17.33 -7.24
CA ASN A 62 -28.31 -16.42 -8.34
C ASN A 62 -27.59 -16.78 -9.65
N LYS A 63 -27.84 -17.98 -10.17
CA LYS A 63 -27.18 -18.62 -11.31
C LYS A 63 -26.97 -17.71 -12.53
N GLU A 64 -28.01 -16.99 -12.92
CA GLU A 64 -27.97 -16.17 -14.15
C GLU A 64 -26.89 -15.06 -14.13
N LEU A 65 -26.47 -14.62 -12.94
CA LEU A 65 -25.39 -13.63 -12.81
C LEU A 65 -24.02 -14.20 -13.17
N PHE A 66 -23.87 -15.52 -13.15
CA PHE A 66 -22.59 -16.20 -13.36
C PHE A 66 -22.44 -16.77 -14.78
N LYS A 67 -23.44 -16.57 -15.65
CA LYS A 67 -23.40 -17.06 -17.01
C LYS A 67 -22.14 -16.61 -17.76
N GLY A 68 -21.38 -17.57 -18.29
CA GLY A 68 -20.12 -17.33 -18.99
C GLY A 68 -18.90 -17.10 -18.08
N LEU A 69 -19.04 -17.24 -16.77
CA LEU A 69 -17.93 -17.26 -15.82
C LEU A 69 -17.48 -18.71 -15.53
N PHE A 70 -16.23 -18.87 -15.10
CA PHE A 70 -15.61 -20.20 -14.87
C PHE A 70 -16.46 -21.12 -13.97
N ILE A 71 -17.08 -20.58 -12.93
CA ILE A 71 -17.84 -21.36 -11.93
C ILE A 71 -19.22 -21.82 -12.42
N TYR A 72 -19.73 -21.25 -13.53
CA TYR A 72 -21.12 -21.44 -13.96
C TYR A 72 -21.52 -22.91 -14.14
N ASP A 73 -20.67 -23.73 -14.77
CA ASP A 73 -20.94 -25.14 -15.04
C ASP A 73 -20.46 -26.07 -13.92
N LEU A 74 -19.73 -25.54 -12.93
CA LEU A 74 -19.10 -26.31 -11.85
C LEU A 74 -19.86 -26.25 -10.53
N TRP A 75 -20.63 -25.15 -10.31
CA TRP A 75 -21.36 -24.94 -9.08
C TRP A 75 -22.70 -25.68 -9.05
N ASN A 76 -23.03 -26.26 -7.90
CA ASN A 76 -24.33 -26.90 -7.70
C ASN A 76 -25.44 -25.86 -7.40
N TRP A 77 -26.10 -25.37 -8.43
CA TRP A 77 -27.14 -24.34 -8.35
C TRP A 77 -28.47 -24.82 -7.74
N ASN A 78 -28.60 -26.12 -7.39
CA ASN A 78 -29.80 -26.63 -6.72
C ASN A 78 -29.80 -26.32 -5.22
N HIS A 79 -28.68 -25.81 -4.70
CA HIS A 79 -28.54 -25.42 -3.31
C HIS A 79 -28.29 -23.90 -3.20
N ASP A 80 -29.12 -23.24 -2.40
CA ASP A 80 -28.92 -21.87 -1.94
C ASP A 80 -28.74 -21.89 -0.42
N TYR A 81 -28.10 -20.88 0.12
CA TYR A 81 -27.79 -20.76 1.55
C TYR A 81 -28.25 -19.42 2.09
N PRO A 82 -28.69 -19.34 3.36
CA PRO A 82 -28.92 -18.07 4.03
C PRO A 82 -27.57 -17.34 4.24
N VAL A 83 -27.50 -16.07 3.80
CA VAL A 83 -26.26 -15.28 3.84
C VAL A 83 -26.41 -14.11 4.81
N ILE A 84 -25.57 -14.07 5.83
CA ILE A 84 -25.37 -12.91 6.71
C ILE A 84 -24.14 -12.16 6.21
N LYS A 85 -24.36 -10.97 5.61
CA LYS A 85 -23.26 -10.10 5.19
C LYS A 85 -23.15 -8.91 6.13
N LEU A 86 -22.02 -8.80 6.82
CA LEU A 86 -21.66 -7.70 7.70
C LEU A 86 -20.61 -6.81 7.03
N ASP A 87 -20.97 -5.56 6.77
CA ASP A 87 -20.13 -4.54 6.16
C ASP A 87 -19.85 -3.43 7.18
N PHE A 88 -18.62 -3.38 7.70
CA PHE A 88 -18.23 -2.42 8.73
C PHE A 88 -18.19 -0.96 8.23
N THR A 89 -18.36 -0.72 6.94
CA THR A 89 -18.57 0.66 6.46
C THR A 89 -19.90 1.25 6.92
N LYS A 90 -20.86 0.38 7.29
CA LYS A 90 -22.21 0.74 7.73
C LYS A 90 -22.42 0.64 9.25
N ILE A 91 -21.42 0.17 9.97
CA ILE A 91 -21.46 -0.01 11.42
C ILE A 91 -20.80 1.20 12.08
N GLY A 92 -21.52 1.85 13.01
CA GLY A 92 -20.98 2.92 13.85
C GLY A 92 -19.89 2.39 14.77
N HIS A 93 -18.76 3.12 14.90
CA HIS A 93 -17.61 2.66 15.69
C HIS A 93 -16.82 3.81 16.32
N LYS A 94 -17.50 4.91 16.62
CA LYS A 94 -16.89 6.09 17.25
C LYS A 94 -16.31 5.77 18.63
N ASN A 95 -16.91 4.84 19.35
CA ASN A 95 -16.47 4.30 20.63
C ASN A 95 -17.07 2.90 20.83
N PRO A 96 -16.66 2.14 21.87
CA PRO A 96 -17.15 0.78 22.12
C PRO A 96 -18.67 0.69 22.26
N GLN A 97 -19.30 1.63 22.94
CA GLN A 97 -20.75 1.63 23.13
C GLN A 97 -21.52 1.81 21.82
N VAL A 98 -21.06 2.72 20.96
CA VAL A 98 -21.65 2.92 19.62
C VAL A 98 -21.42 1.68 18.75
N LEU A 99 -20.25 1.05 18.84
CA LEU A 99 -19.96 -0.19 18.12
C LEU A 99 -20.88 -1.33 18.56
N GLU A 100 -21.01 -1.58 19.86
CA GLU A 100 -21.91 -2.61 20.41
C GLU A 100 -23.37 -2.37 20.00
N THR A 101 -23.88 -1.14 20.16
CA THR A 101 -25.24 -0.78 19.77
C THR A 101 -25.48 -0.99 18.28
N SER A 102 -24.52 -0.57 17.42
CA SER A 102 -24.68 -0.71 15.97
C SER A 102 -24.60 -2.17 15.52
N LEU A 103 -23.84 -3.02 16.20
CA LEU A 103 -23.82 -4.46 15.97
C LEU A 103 -25.11 -5.12 16.44
N ASP A 104 -25.66 -4.69 17.58
CA ASP A 104 -26.98 -5.17 18.09
C ASP A 104 -28.11 -4.81 17.12
N ASP A 105 -28.15 -3.58 16.64
CA ASP A 105 -29.09 -3.13 15.61
C ASP A 105 -28.98 -3.96 14.33
N PHE A 106 -27.75 -4.26 13.88
CA PHE A 106 -27.50 -5.14 12.73
C PHE A 106 -28.08 -6.54 12.96
N ILE A 107 -27.83 -7.18 14.12
CA ILE A 107 -28.34 -8.50 14.46
C ILE A 107 -29.89 -8.48 14.47
N ASN A 108 -30.48 -7.49 15.11
CA ASN A 108 -31.93 -7.34 15.17
C ASN A 108 -32.53 -7.11 13.76
N GLN A 109 -31.84 -6.38 12.88
CA GLN A 109 -32.27 -6.24 11.48
C GLN A 109 -32.21 -7.57 10.74
N LYS A 110 -31.14 -8.35 10.92
CA LYS A 110 -31.03 -9.67 10.30
C LYS A 110 -32.07 -10.66 10.82
N ALA A 111 -32.39 -10.61 12.11
CA ALA A 111 -33.47 -11.40 12.67
C ALA A 111 -34.81 -11.09 11.98
N ARG A 112 -35.11 -9.81 11.73
CA ARG A 112 -36.31 -9.40 10.95
C ARG A 112 -36.24 -9.89 9.51
N ASP A 113 -35.08 -9.71 8.82
CA ASP A 113 -34.89 -10.12 7.42
C ASP A 113 -35.17 -11.63 7.24
N PHE A 114 -34.73 -12.46 8.18
CA PHE A 114 -34.97 -13.90 8.19
C PHE A 114 -36.27 -14.32 8.94
N SER A 115 -36.99 -13.36 9.52
CA SER A 115 -38.21 -13.60 10.31
C SER A 115 -37.99 -14.62 11.45
N VAL A 116 -36.92 -14.47 12.22
CA VAL A 116 -36.61 -15.23 13.42
C VAL A 116 -36.70 -14.35 14.64
N ASN A 117 -37.00 -14.93 15.80
CA ASN A 117 -37.11 -14.24 17.07
C ASN A 117 -35.88 -14.53 17.92
N LEU A 118 -35.33 -13.50 18.54
CA LEU A 118 -34.20 -13.60 19.47
C LEU A 118 -34.68 -13.31 20.88
N ILE A 119 -34.28 -14.12 21.85
CA ILE A 119 -34.59 -13.97 23.27
C ILE A 119 -33.38 -13.59 24.11
N SER A 120 -32.18 -13.82 23.58
CA SER A 120 -30.92 -13.44 24.22
C SER A 120 -30.76 -11.92 24.34
N ASN A 121 -30.03 -11.47 25.38
CA ASN A 121 -29.91 -10.04 25.70
C ASN A 121 -28.52 -9.47 25.48
N THR A 122 -27.47 -10.31 25.38
CA THR A 122 -26.12 -9.83 25.14
C THR A 122 -25.78 -9.92 23.66
N LEU A 123 -24.93 -9.02 23.17
CA LEU A 123 -24.48 -8.98 21.76
C LEU A 123 -23.98 -10.35 21.30
N THR A 124 -23.13 -10.98 22.10
CA THR A 124 -22.51 -12.28 21.82
C THR A 124 -23.54 -13.39 21.69
N THR A 125 -24.43 -13.53 22.70
CA THR A 125 -25.45 -14.58 22.69
C THR A 125 -26.51 -14.37 21.63
N LYS A 126 -26.89 -13.11 21.32
CA LYS A 126 -27.80 -12.79 20.22
C LYS A 126 -27.26 -13.20 18.86
N PHE A 127 -25.96 -13.03 18.65
CA PHE A 127 -25.37 -13.39 17.35
C PHE A 127 -25.30 -14.92 17.18
N ALA A 128 -24.96 -15.65 18.24
CA ALA A 128 -25.04 -17.11 18.24
C ALA A 128 -26.46 -17.58 17.96
N GLU A 129 -27.44 -17.07 18.73
CA GLU A 129 -28.85 -17.41 18.58
C GLU A 129 -29.37 -17.09 17.15
N LEU A 130 -28.98 -15.97 16.56
CA LEU A 130 -29.35 -15.61 15.19
C LEU A 130 -28.93 -16.71 14.19
N ILE A 131 -27.68 -17.18 14.27
CA ILE A 131 -27.16 -18.25 13.41
C ILE A 131 -27.98 -19.53 13.60
N GLU A 132 -28.16 -19.97 14.83
CA GLU A 132 -28.93 -21.17 15.17
C GLU A 132 -30.39 -21.10 14.71
N GLN A 133 -31.09 -19.97 14.96
CA GLN A 133 -32.47 -19.81 14.56
C GLN A 133 -32.67 -19.77 13.05
N ILE A 134 -31.74 -19.17 12.32
CA ILE A 134 -31.74 -19.19 10.84
C ILE A 134 -31.53 -20.63 10.34
N HIS A 135 -30.55 -21.34 10.88
CA HIS A 135 -30.30 -22.75 10.54
C HIS A 135 -31.54 -23.62 10.81
N ARG A 136 -32.11 -23.55 12.03
CA ARG A 136 -33.33 -24.31 12.40
C ARG A 136 -34.52 -24.01 11.50
N LYS A 137 -34.71 -22.73 11.14
CA LYS A 137 -35.83 -22.32 10.29
C LYS A 137 -35.69 -22.73 8.85
N THR A 138 -34.51 -22.64 8.31
CA THR A 138 -34.27 -22.91 6.88
C THR A 138 -33.89 -24.35 6.59
N GLY A 139 -33.43 -25.10 7.59
CA GLY A 139 -32.80 -26.43 7.43
C GLY A 139 -31.49 -26.39 6.68
N LYS A 140 -30.86 -25.20 6.53
CA LYS A 140 -29.63 -24.97 5.77
C LYS A 140 -28.58 -24.31 6.66
N GLU A 141 -27.32 -24.67 6.45
CA GLU A 141 -26.19 -24.01 7.08
C GLU A 141 -26.08 -22.54 6.63
N VAL A 142 -25.58 -21.69 7.51
CA VAL A 142 -25.48 -20.24 7.30
C VAL A 142 -24.14 -19.86 6.71
N VAL A 143 -24.14 -18.94 5.76
CA VAL A 143 -22.93 -18.30 5.22
C VAL A 143 -22.73 -16.95 5.88
N ILE A 144 -21.53 -16.70 6.40
CA ILE A 144 -21.17 -15.42 7.02
C ILE A 144 -20.06 -14.77 6.19
N LEU A 145 -20.33 -13.53 5.75
CA LEU A 145 -19.38 -12.72 4.97
C LEU A 145 -19.13 -11.40 5.71
N ILE A 146 -17.87 -11.14 6.08
CA ILE A 146 -17.47 -9.95 6.84
C ILE A 146 -16.52 -9.11 6.01
N ASP A 147 -16.94 -7.88 5.69
CA ASP A 147 -16.13 -6.93 4.93
C ASP A 147 -15.64 -5.77 5.81
N GLU A 148 -14.37 -5.35 5.60
CA GLU A 148 -13.70 -4.28 6.35
C GLU A 148 -13.72 -4.47 7.88
N TYR A 149 -13.49 -5.71 8.35
CA TYR A 149 -13.58 -6.10 9.77
C TYR A 149 -12.72 -5.25 10.71
N ASP A 150 -11.63 -4.71 10.19
CA ASP A 150 -10.60 -3.96 10.91
C ASP A 150 -10.88 -2.44 10.97
N LYS A 151 -11.94 -1.96 10.31
CA LYS A 151 -12.27 -0.54 10.25
C LYS A 151 -12.52 0.11 11.61
N PRO A 152 -13.23 -0.55 12.59
CA PRO A 152 -13.42 0.01 13.93
C PRO A 152 -12.13 0.26 14.70
N ILE A 153 -11.03 -0.39 14.30
CA ILE A 153 -9.71 -0.24 14.90
C ILE A 153 -8.88 0.76 14.10
N ASN A 154 -8.76 0.55 12.79
CA ASN A 154 -7.92 1.36 11.90
C ASN A 154 -8.31 2.85 11.86
N ASN A 155 -9.57 3.18 12.13
CA ASN A 155 -10.03 4.57 12.17
C ASN A 155 -9.62 5.31 13.45
N HIS A 156 -9.09 4.61 14.45
CA HIS A 156 -8.74 5.14 15.76
C HIS A 156 -7.27 4.87 16.14
N LEU A 157 -6.38 4.70 15.17
CA LEU A 157 -4.95 4.49 15.44
C LEU A 157 -4.24 5.74 15.98
N ASP A 158 -4.89 6.90 15.93
CA ASP A 158 -4.50 8.13 16.63
C ASP A 158 -4.84 8.10 18.14
N ASP A 159 -5.73 7.17 18.57
CA ASP A 159 -6.06 6.89 19.98
C ASP A 159 -5.99 5.37 20.21
N ILE A 160 -4.80 4.88 20.53
CA ILE A 160 -4.53 3.43 20.69
C ILE A 160 -5.40 2.80 21.77
N GLU A 161 -5.72 3.51 22.85
CA GLU A 161 -6.57 2.98 23.92
C GLU A 161 -8.03 2.81 23.45
N LEU A 162 -8.52 3.71 22.62
CA LEU A 162 -9.82 3.58 21.98
C LEU A 162 -9.83 2.42 20.95
N ALA A 163 -8.79 2.32 20.15
CA ALA A 163 -8.61 1.21 19.20
C ALA A 163 -8.60 -0.15 19.91
N LYS A 164 -7.91 -0.28 21.04
CA LYS A 164 -7.91 -1.51 21.87
C LYS A 164 -9.29 -1.85 22.41
N LYS A 165 -10.03 -0.88 22.91
CA LYS A 165 -11.41 -1.11 23.41
C LYS A 165 -12.34 -1.56 22.30
N ASN A 166 -12.28 -0.97 21.12
CA ASN A 166 -13.04 -1.43 19.94
C ASN A 166 -12.63 -2.84 19.51
N ARG A 167 -11.32 -3.16 19.55
CA ARG A 167 -10.81 -4.51 19.31
C ARG A 167 -11.42 -5.54 20.27
N ASP A 168 -11.52 -5.22 21.55
CA ASP A 168 -12.06 -6.13 22.55
C ASP A 168 -13.55 -6.41 22.33
N VAL A 169 -14.33 -5.42 21.88
CA VAL A 169 -15.72 -5.63 21.44
C VAL A 169 -15.77 -6.60 20.26
N LEU A 170 -14.91 -6.41 19.24
CA LEU A 170 -14.87 -7.30 18.08
C LEU A 170 -14.42 -8.72 18.45
N ARG A 171 -13.45 -8.87 19.36
CA ARG A 171 -13.03 -10.19 19.85
C ARG A 171 -14.22 -10.95 20.46
N ASN A 172 -14.95 -10.30 21.37
CA ASN A 172 -16.12 -10.89 22.00
C ASN A 172 -17.23 -11.23 20.99
N PHE A 173 -17.38 -10.41 19.96
CA PHE A 173 -18.36 -10.63 18.90
C PHE A 173 -18.00 -11.84 18.03
N TYR A 174 -16.72 -12.04 17.68
CA TYR A 174 -16.31 -13.13 16.80
C TYR A 174 -16.13 -14.49 17.49
N GLN A 175 -16.00 -14.52 18.83
CA GLN A 175 -15.76 -15.77 19.55
C GLN A 175 -16.87 -16.82 19.35
N VAL A 176 -18.12 -16.39 19.07
CA VAL A 176 -19.27 -17.28 18.87
C VAL A 176 -19.19 -18.09 17.57
N LEU A 177 -18.42 -17.63 16.60
CA LEU A 177 -18.33 -18.25 15.29
C LEU A 177 -17.75 -19.67 15.36
N LYS A 178 -16.81 -19.90 16.29
CA LYS A 178 -16.24 -21.23 16.52
C LYS A 178 -17.25 -22.20 17.14
N GLY A 179 -18.03 -21.73 18.09
CA GLY A 179 -19.03 -22.58 18.78
C GLY A 179 -20.25 -22.89 17.92
N ASN A 180 -20.35 -22.30 16.73
CA ASN A 180 -21.45 -22.51 15.78
C ASN A 180 -20.97 -23.18 14.47
N ASP A 181 -19.83 -23.84 14.45
CA ASP A 181 -19.27 -24.45 13.24
C ASP A 181 -20.23 -25.44 12.56
N GLU A 182 -20.98 -26.24 13.33
CA GLU A 182 -22.02 -27.16 12.83
C GLU A 182 -23.17 -26.46 12.07
N ASN A 183 -23.39 -25.16 12.32
CA ASN A 183 -24.43 -24.37 11.68
C ASN A 183 -23.89 -23.48 10.53
N LEU A 184 -22.57 -23.51 10.30
CA LEU A 184 -21.90 -22.67 9.31
C LEU A 184 -21.47 -23.46 8.07
N ARG A 185 -21.91 -23.01 6.90
CA ARG A 185 -21.44 -23.51 5.60
C ARG A 185 -20.11 -22.87 5.18
N PHE A 186 -19.96 -21.56 5.47
CA PHE A 186 -18.81 -20.82 5.03
C PHE A 186 -18.66 -19.51 5.79
N LEU A 187 -17.44 -19.20 6.18
CA LEU A 187 -17.07 -17.93 6.81
C LEU A 187 -15.95 -17.28 6.01
N PHE A 188 -16.15 -16.04 5.54
CA PHE A 188 -15.12 -15.27 4.87
C PHE A 188 -14.98 -13.90 5.53
N ILE A 189 -13.76 -13.59 5.99
CA ILE A 189 -13.42 -12.33 6.66
C ILE A 189 -12.40 -11.59 5.82
N THR A 190 -12.63 -10.30 5.56
CA THR A 190 -11.66 -9.49 4.83
C THR A 190 -11.51 -8.09 5.40
N GLY A 191 -10.29 -7.55 5.26
CA GLY A 191 -9.89 -6.22 5.70
C GLY A 191 -8.63 -5.72 5.00
N ILE A 192 -8.06 -4.65 5.51
CA ILE A 192 -6.79 -4.08 5.05
C ILE A 192 -5.65 -4.66 5.87
N THR A 193 -5.80 -4.65 7.20
CA THR A 193 -4.79 -5.10 8.14
C THR A 193 -5.04 -6.53 8.61
N LYS A 194 -3.97 -7.25 8.91
CA LYS A 194 -4.01 -8.56 9.52
C LYS A 194 -3.56 -8.42 10.98
N PHE A 195 -4.52 -8.35 11.88
CA PHE A 195 -4.20 -8.42 13.31
C PHE A 195 -3.73 -9.83 13.70
N SER A 196 -2.90 -9.92 14.75
CA SER A 196 -2.49 -11.24 15.25
C SER A 196 -3.72 -12.07 15.63
N LYS A 197 -3.67 -13.38 15.35
CA LYS A 197 -4.78 -14.30 15.70
C LYS A 197 -5.15 -14.20 17.18
N THR A 198 -4.14 -14.00 18.04
CA THR A 198 -4.30 -13.85 19.49
C THR A 198 -5.05 -12.59 19.91
N SER A 199 -5.12 -11.57 19.05
CA SER A 199 -5.74 -10.29 19.40
C SER A 199 -7.24 -10.21 19.11
N ILE A 200 -7.70 -10.75 17.97
CA ILE A 200 -9.13 -10.69 17.56
C ILE A 200 -9.71 -12.07 17.30
N PHE A 201 -8.91 -12.98 16.72
CA PHE A 201 -9.35 -14.29 16.28
C PHE A 201 -8.76 -15.43 17.12
N SER A 202 -8.47 -15.17 18.41
CA SER A 202 -7.87 -16.17 19.32
C SER A 202 -8.67 -17.47 19.36
N ASP A 203 -9.99 -17.35 19.27
CA ASP A 203 -10.90 -18.48 19.34
C ASP A 203 -11.17 -19.15 17.97
N LEU A 204 -10.85 -18.47 16.85
CA LEU A 204 -10.98 -19.00 15.49
C LEU A 204 -9.69 -19.70 15.05
N ASN A 205 -9.31 -20.79 15.71
CA ASN A 205 -8.07 -21.51 15.39
C ASN A 205 -8.13 -22.27 14.03
N ASN A 206 -9.32 -22.52 13.49
CA ASN A 206 -9.57 -23.08 12.15
C ASN A 206 -9.50 -22.04 11.02
N LEU A 207 -9.27 -20.74 11.33
CA LEU A 207 -9.19 -19.67 10.35
C LEU A 207 -7.97 -19.87 9.43
N THR A 208 -8.22 -20.15 8.15
CA THR A 208 -7.23 -20.27 7.11
C THR A 208 -6.90 -18.91 6.51
N ASP A 209 -5.71 -18.41 6.78
CA ASP A 209 -5.22 -17.15 6.19
C ASP A 209 -4.67 -17.41 4.78
N ILE A 210 -5.32 -16.84 3.78
CA ILE A 210 -4.94 -16.93 2.37
C ILE A 210 -4.21 -15.68 1.85
N THR A 211 -3.83 -14.76 2.74
CA THR A 211 -3.22 -13.46 2.37
C THR A 211 -1.96 -13.62 1.54
N ILE A 212 -1.03 -14.52 1.95
CA ILE A 212 0.26 -14.73 1.27
C ILE A 212 0.36 -16.07 0.54
N GLN A 213 -0.75 -16.83 0.45
CA GLN A 213 -0.73 -18.12 -0.24
C GLN A 213 -0.67 -17.90 -1.77
N GLU A 214 0.34 -18.48 -2.42
CA GLU A 214 0.57 -18.39 -3.87
C GLU A 214 -0.68 -18.74 -4.68
N LYS A 215 -1.42 -19.76 -4.25
CA LYS A 215 -2.67 -20.21 -4.88
C LYS A 215 -3.70 -19.10 -4.99
N TYR A 216 -3.82 -18.24 -3.98
CA TYR A 216 -4.80 -17.15 -3.89
C TYR A 216 -4.21 -15.76 -4.16
N ALA A 217 -2.95 -15.68 -4.60
CA ALA A 217 -2.29 -14.40 -4.86
C ALA A 217 -3.07 -13.51 -5.85
N LYS A 218 -3.73 -14.14 -6.83
CA LYS A 218 -4.47 -13.47 -7.93
C LYS A 218 -5.98 -13.35 -7.68
N ILE A 219 -6.50 -13.69 -6.52
CA ILE A 219 -7.94 -13.65 -6.21
C ILE A 219 -8.52 -12.23 -6.28
N CYS A 220 -7.70 -11.23 -5.94
CA CYS A 220 -7.98 -9.80 -6.09
C CYS A 220 -6.93 -9.15 -6.99
N GLY A 221 -7.24 -7.97 -7.55
CA GLY A 221 -6.32 -7.26 -8.45
C GLY A 221 -6.36 -7.77 -9.89
N TYR A 222 -5.64 -7.10 -10.81
CA TYR A 222 -5.53 -7.49 -12.20
C TYR A 222 -4.12 -7.96 -12.53
N THR A 223 -3.99 -9.08 -13.23
CA THR A 223 -2.73 -9.54 -13.82
C THR A 223 -2.48 -8.82 -15.14
N GLN A 224 -1.26 -8.93 -15.69
CA GLN A 224 -0.96 -8.45 -17.05
C GLN A 224 -1.92 -9.06 -18.08
N ASN A 225 -2.13 -10.37 -18.02
CA ASN A 225 -3.07 -11.06 -18.92
C ASN A 225 -4.51 -10.56 -18.76
N ASN A 226 -4.95 -10.26 -17.52
CA ASN A 226 -6.27 -9.65 -17.32
C ASN A 226 -6.37 -8.27 -17.98
N LEU A 227 -5.32 -7.46 -17.88
CA LEU A 227 -5.27 -6.14 -18.50
C LEU A 227 -5.43 -6.25 -20.01
N GLU A 228 -4.64 -7.09 -20.66
CA GLU A 228 -4.62 -7.23 -22.11
C GLU A 228 -5.88 -7.92 -22.67
N SER A 229 -6.46 -8.90 -21.94
CA SER A 229 -7.61 -9.64 -22.42
C SER A 229 -8.95 -8.93 -22.18
N TYR A 230 -9.17 -8.33 -21.00
CA TYR A 230 -10.44 -7.71 -20.67
C TYR A 230 -10.54 -6.24 -21.08
N PHE A 231 -9.39 -5.55 -21.24
CA PHE A 231 -9.35 -4.11 -21.52
C PHE A 231 -8.69 -3.76 -22.86
N LYS A 232 -8.60 -4.72 -23.79
CA LYS A 232 -7.92 -4.54 -25.09
C LYS A 232 -8.41 -3.30 -25.84
N GLU A 233 -9.74 -3.10 -25.93
CA GLU A 233 -10.32 -1.95 -26.63
C GLU A 233 -9.94 -0.62 -25.96
N TYR A 234 -9.88 -0.59 -24.61
CA TYR A 234 -9.45 0.58 -23.84
C TYR A 234 -7.94 0.86 -23.98
N LEU A 235 -7.13 -0.19 -24.10
CA LEU A 235 -5.69 -0.05 -24.37
C LEU A 235 -5.43 0.55 -25.75
N LEU A 236 -6.16 0.12 -26.78
CA LEU A 236 -6.04 0.68 -28.12
C LEU A 236 -6.48 2.15 -28.15
N GLU A 237 -7.62 2.49 -27.53
CA GLU A 237 -8.09 3.86 -27.41
C GLU A 237 -7.10 4.76 -26.62
N LEU A 238 -6.44 4.21 -25.57
CA LEU A 238 -5.42 4.92 -24.80
C LEU A 238 -4.15 5.14 -25.62
N SER A 239 -3.69 4.14 -26.39
CA SER A 239 -2.55 4.24 -27.31
C SER A 239 -2.75 5.38 -28.32
N GLU A 240 -3.90 5.43 -28.98
CA GLU A 240 -4.26 6.51 -29.90
C GLU A 240 -4.28 7.88 -29.22
N SER A 241 -4.89 7.98 -28.01
CA SER A 241 -5.04 9.26 -27.31
C SER A 241 -3.75 9.81 -26.72
N THR A 242 -2.76 8.96 -26.46
CA THR A 242 -1.44 9.32 -25.92
C THR A 242 -0.35 9.40 -26.97
N GLU A 243 -0.66 9.05 -28.23
CA GLU A 243 0.30 8.94 -29.34
C GLU A 243 1.48 8.01 -29.01
N MET A 244 1.24 6.98 -28.15
CA MET A 244 2.24 5.99 -27.77
C MET A 244 2.02 4.69 -28.56
N GLU A 245 3.10 4.09 -29.04
CA GLU A 245 3.03 2.72 -29.57
C GLU A 245 2.52 1.75 -28.50
N TYR A 246 1.74 0.75 -28.94
CA TYR A 246 1.04 -0.16 -28.01
C TYR A 246 1.96 -0.84 -26.99
N GLU A 247 3.13 -1.31 -27.42
CA GLU A 247 4.11 -1.97 -26.54
C GLU A 247 4.73 -0.98 -25.54
N ASP A 248 5.04 0.23 -25.97
CA ASP A 248 5.56 1.30 -25.11
C ASP A 248 4.51 1.72 -24.07
N LEU A 249 3.24 1.79 -24.47
CA LEU A 249 2.13 2.05 -23.55
C LEU A 249 2.02 0.96 -22.49
N LEU A 250 2.09 -0.32 -22.88
CA LEU A 250 2.06 -1.43 -21.91
C LEU A 250 3.23 -1.36 -20.92
N LEU A 251 4.43 -1.04 -21.38
CA LEU A 251 5.59 -0.83 -20.51
C LEU A 251 5.40 0.36 -19.55
N ALA A 252 4.85 1.46 -20.04
CA ALA A 252 4.54 2.63 -19.23
C ALA A 252 3.49 2.30 -18.15
N ILE A 253 2.38 1.64 -18.51
CA ILE A 253 1.34 1.19 -17.58
C ILE A 253 1.93 0.23 -16.53
N LYS A 254 2.78 -0.72 -16.97
CA LYS A 254 3.45 -1.66 -16.08
C LYS A 254 4.35 -0.95 -15.07
N LYS A 255 5.19 -0.02 -15.53
CA LYS A 255 6.08 0.76 -14.67
C LYS A 255 5.31 1.61 -13.66
N TYR A 256 4.19 2.19 -14.08
CA TYR A 256 3.46 3.14 -13.27
C TYR A 256 2.49 2.50 -12.27
N TYR A 257 1.83 1.38 -12.61
CA TYR A 257 0.73 0.81 -11.82
C TYR A 257 0.87 -0.66 -11.42
N ASN A 258 1.78 -1.44 -12.03
CA ASN A 258 2.00 -2.84 -11.64
C ASN A 258 2.93 -2.93 -10.43
N GLY A 259 3.06 -4.13 -9.86
CA GLY A 259 4.11 -4.42 -8.89
C GLY A 259 3.63 -4.80 -7.51
N TYR A 260 2.31 -4.81 -7.25
CA TYR A 260 1.80 -5.38 -6.01
C TYR A 260 1.89 -6.90 -6.01
N SER A 261 2.47 -7.47 -4.97
CA SER A 261 2.61 -8.92 -4.80
C SER A 261 2.55 -9.31 -3.33
N TRP A 262 2.00 -10.49 -3.06
CA TRP A 262 1.94 -11.07 -1.72
C TRP A 262 2.73 -12.37 -1.60
N ASP A 263 3.28 -12.86 -2.71
CA ASP A 263 4.09 -14.08 -2.80
C ASP A 263 5.47 -13.84 -3.46
N GLY A 264 5.79 -12.60 -3.84
CA GLY A 264 7.03 -12.25 -4.53
C GLY A 264 7.17 -12.80 -5.96
N LYS A 265 6.12 -13.43 -6.51
CA LYS A 265 6.11 -14.07 -7.83
C LYS A 265 5.04 -13.51 -8.75
N ASN A 266 3.85 -13.28 -8.22
CA ASN A 266 2.67 -12.82 -8.96
C ASN A 266 2.46 -11.32 -8.74
N PHE A 267 2.79 -10.51 -9.74
CA PHE A 267 2.68 -9.05 -9.69
C PHE A 267 1.37 -8.57 -10.31
N LEU A 268 0.68 -7.68 -9.62
CA LEU A 268 -0.68 -7.25 -9.92
C LEU A 268 -0.79 -5.74 -10.01
N TYR A 269 -1.77 -5.31 -10.78
CA TYR A 269 -2.27 -3.95 -10.86
C TYR A 269 -3.36 -3.70 -9.82
N ASN A 270 -3.39 -2.49 -9.25
CA ASN A 270 -4.55 -2.03 -8.51
C ASN A 270 -5.70 -1.74 -9.50
N PRO A 271 -6.88 -2.40 -9.34
CA PRO A 271 -8.01 -2.20 -10.25
C PRO A 271 -8.47 -0.75 -10.36
N PHE A 272 -8.48 -0.01 -9.25
CA PHE A 272 -8.95 1.37 -9.23
C PHE A 272 -8.08 2.29 -10.09
N SER A 273 -6.76 2.18 -9.96
CA SER A 273 -5.81 2.99 -10.74
C SER A 273 -5.92 2.71 -12.24
N ILE A 274 -6.05 1.43 -12.63
CA ILE A 274 -6.24 1.03 -14.02
C ILE A 274 -7.56 1.56 -14.59
N LEU A 275 -8.67 1.42 -13.85
CA LEU A 275 -9.97 1.94 -14.30
C LEU A 275 -9.98 3.46 -14.42
N LYS A 276 -9.29 4.16 -13.52
CA LYS A 276 -9.12 5.62 -13.58
C LYS A 276 -8.26 6.04 -14.77
N LEU A 277 -7.14 5.35 -15.04
CA LEU A 277 -6.31 5.60 -16.22
C LEU A 277 -7.13 5.52 -17.51
N PHE A 278 -7.89 4.45 -17.70
CA PHE A 278 -8.73 4.29 -18.90
C PHE A 278 -9.82 5.36 -19.00
N TYR A 279 -10.38 5.78 -17.88
CA TYR A 279 -11.42 6.81 -17.89
C TYR A 279 -10.91 8.20 -18.18
N THR A 280 -9.79 8.59 -17.56
CA THR A 280 -9.22 9.95 -17.67
C THR A 280 -8.25 10.07 -18.84
N LYS A 281 -7.74 8.94 -19.38
CA LYS A 281 -6.69 8.86 -20.39
C LYS A 281 -5.39 9.59 -19.99
N LYS A 282 -5.11 9.65 -18.67
CA LYS A 282 -3.92 10.32 -18.11
C LYS A 282 -3.26 9.45 -17.06
N PHE A 283 -1.94 9.45 -17.04
CA PHE A 283 -1.17 8.88 -15.94
C PHE A 283 -1.22 9.86 -14.75
N ALA A 284 -1.64 9.37 -13.58
CA ALA A 284 -1.72 10.15 -12.34
C ALA A 284 -1.78 9.23 -11.12
N ASN A 285 -1.59 9.78 -9.92
CA ASN A 285 -1.53 9.04 -8.66
C ASN A 285 -2.94 8.82 -8.07
N TYR A 286 -3.76 8.02 -8.75
CA TYR A 286 -5.16 7.78 -8.40
C TYR A 286 -5.37 7.03 -7.09
N TRP A 287 -4.48 6.06 -6.77
CA TRP A 287 -4.58 5.29 -5.54
C TRP A 287 -4.42 6.20 -4.31
N ALA A 288 -3.53 7.17 -4.37
CA ALA A 288 -3.26 8.13 -3.31
C ALA A 288 -4.48 8.97 -2.92
N GLU A 289 -5.37 9.30 -3.88
CA GLU A 289 -6.62 10.02 -3.60
C GLU A 289 -7.53 9.26 -2.63
N THR A 290 -7.40 7.93 -2.56
CA THR A 290 -8.26 7.04 -1.78
C THR A 290 -7.49 6.23 -0.75
N GLY A 291 -6.17 6.31 -0.76
CA GLY A 291 -5.25 5.69 0.20
C GLY A 291 -5.51 6.16 1.63
N THR A 292 -4.68 5.76 2.56
CA THR A 292 -4.82 6.13 3.97
C THR A 292 -3.71 7.13 4.37
N PRO A 293 -3.73 8.37 3.82
CA PRO A 293 -2.73 9.37 4.20
C PRO A 293 -2.73 9.60 5.71
N LYS A 294 -3.93 9.57 6.33
CA LYS A 294 -4.08 9.75 7.77
C LYS A 294 -3.29 8.71 8.55
N LEU A 295 -3.43 7.42 8.20
CA LEU A 295 -2.71 6.34 8.87
C LEU A 295 -1.19 6.51 8.76
N LEU A 296 -0.67 6.83 7.57
CA LEU A 296 0.75 7.10 7.36
C LEU A 296 1.23 8.31 8.19
N VAL A 297 0.47 9.40 8.17
CA VAL A 297 0.80 10.62 8.93
C VAL A 297 0.74 10.36 10.43
N ASP A 298 -0.25 9.62 10.92
CA ASP A 298 -0.38 9.29 12.34
C ASP A 298 0.77 8.38 12.80
N LEU A 299 1.21 7.43 11.96
CA LEU A 299 2.40 6.62 12.22
C LEU A 299 3.68 7.45 12.27
N LEU A 300 3.89 8.35 11.31
CA LEU A 300 5.05 9.24 11.30
C LEU A 300 5.12 10.12 12.56
N LYS A 301 3.97 10.38 13.21
CA LYS A 301 3.90 11.12 14.48
C LYS A 301 4.19 10.26 15.70
N THR A 302 3.83 9.00 15.68
CA THR A 302 3.77 8.13 16.88
C THR A 302 4.91 7.15 16.97
N THR A 303 5.62 6.88 15.88
CA THR A 303 6.74 5.93 15.83
C THR A 303 8.06 6.65 15.56
N ASN A 304 9.13 6.26 16.25
CA ASN A 304 10.50 6.62 15.84
C ASN A 304 10.79 5.90 14.51
N VAL A 305 10.47 6.58 13.41
CA VAL A 305 10.72 6.05 12.06
C VAL A 305 12.20 6.16 11.77
N ASP A 306 12.85 5.04 11.49
CA ASP A 306 14.18 5.09 10.89
C ASP A 306 14.06 5.76 9.50
N LEU A 307 14.54 7.00 9.41
CA LEU A 307 14.40 7.83 8.21
C LEU A 307 15.13 7.23 7.00
N ASP A 308 16.19 6.46 7.22
CA ASP A 308 16.91 5.75 6.14
C ASP A 308 16.00 4.72 5.46
N ILE A 309 15.01 4.21 6.17
CA ILE A 309 14.00 3.30 5.62
C ILE A 309 13.18 3.95 4.50
N LEU A 310 12.86 5.23 4.64
CA LEU A 310 12.01 5.93 3.68
C LEU A 310 12.68 6.14 2.31
N ILE A 311 14.00 6.05 2.26
CA ILE A 311 14.78 6.29 1.04
C ILE A 311 15.35 5.03 0.39
N LYS A 312 15.34 3.89 1.09
CA LYS A 312 15.72 2.60 0.49
C LYS A 312 14.59 2.07 -0.38
N LYS A 313 14.94 1.55 -1.55
CA LYS A 313 13.97 0.94 -2.48
C LYS A 313 13.54 -0.46 -2.05
N GLU A 314 14.41 -1.19 -1.36
CA GLU A 314 14.17 -2.58 -0.95
C GLU A 314 14.75 -2.85 0.44
N TYR A 315 14.06 -3.70 1.20
CA TYR A 315 14.41 -4.11 2.56
C TYR A 315 14.37 -5.61 2.69
N GLU A 316 15.26 -6.15 3.52
CA GLU A 316 15.17 -7.53 3.97
C GLU A 316 14.27 -7.62 5.20
N PHE A 317 13.22 -8.41 5.11
CA PHE A 317 12.34 -8.74 6.22
C PHE A 317 12.49 -10.24 6.56
N LYS A 318 12.93 -10.54 7.80
CA LYS A 318 13.13 -11.92 8.27
C LYS A 318 11.91 -12.37 9.06
N GLY A 319 11.40 -13.56 8.78
CA GLY A 319 10.35 -14.21 9.56
C GLY A 319 9.05 -14.47 8.78
N THR A 320 7.97 -14.71 9.50
CA THR A 320 6.63 -14.86 8.95
C THR A 320 6.05 -13.52 8.54
N PHE A 321 5.08 -13.50 7.62
CA PHE A 321 4.37 -12.28 7.25
C PHE A 321 3.87 -11.57 8.52
N PRO A 322 4.25 -10.29 8.72
CA PRO A 322 4.05 -9.64 10.00
C PRO A 322 2.58 -9.46 10.33
N ASN A 323 2.25 -9.72 11.59
CA ASN A 323 0.95 -9.40 12.14
C ASN A 323 0.95 -7.94 12.62
N PHE A 324 -0.20 -7.31 12.52
CA PHE A 324 -0.42 -5.98 13.05
C PHE A 324 -0.72 -6.06 14.55
N GLU A 325 0.11 -5.44 15.38
CA GLU A 325 -0.05 -5.42 16.83
C GLU A 325 -0.18 -3.97 17.31
N LEU A 326 -1.32 -3.66 17.96
CA LEU A 326 -1.59 -2.30 18.47
C LEU A 326 -0.63 -1.89 19.57
N GLU A 327 -0.10 -2.87 20.30
CA GLU A 327 0.84 -2.68 21.40
C GLU A 327 2.25 -2.34 20.92
N ASN A 328 2.58 -2.72 19.66
CA ASN A 328 3.88 -2.49 19.05
C ASN A 328 3.71 -2.34 17.54
N LEU A 329 3.33 -1.13 17.12
CA LEU A 329 3.12 -0.80 15.70
C LEU A 329 4.48 -0.72 14.99
N ASP A 330 4.80 -1.76 14.22
CA ASP A 330 5.95 -1.73 13.32
C ASP A 330 5.63 -1.00 12.02
N PHE A 331 6.43 -0.01 11.70
CA PHE A 331 6.24 0.87 10.55
C PHE A 331 6.22 0.11 9.21
N HIS A 332 7.12 -0.85 9.02
CA HIS A 332 7.17 -1.66 7.79
C HIS A 332 5.92 -2.54 7.63
N THR A 333 5.47 -3.13 8.73
CA THR A 333 4.26 -3.94 8.76
C THR A 333 3.06 -3.14 8.30
N VAL A 334 2.92 -1.92 8.81
CA VAL A 334 1.82 -1.05 8.40
C VAL A 334 1.91 -0.64 6.95
N LEU A 335 3.09 -0.22 6.47
CA LEU A 335 3.30 0.13 5.07
C LEU A 335 3.03 -1.05 4.12
N LEU A 336 3.44 -2.27 4.51
CA LEU A 336 3.22 -3.48 3.72
C LEU A 336 1.72 -3.84 3.64
N GLN A 337 1.01 -3.81 4.76
CA GLN A 337 -0.41 -4.17 4.79
C GLN A 337 -1.31 -3.11 4.14
N THR A 338 -0.94 -1.84 4.25
CA THR A 338 -1.67 -0.74 3.62
C THR A 338 -1.37 -0.57 2.14
N GLY A 339 -0.30 -1.21 1.62
CA GLY A 339 0.04 -1.23 0.20
C GLY A 339 1.05 -0.17 -0.24
N TYR A 340 1.70 0.53 0.69
CA TYR A 340 2.87 1.38 0.38
C TYR A 340 4.12 0.55 0.09
N LEU A 341 4.23 -0.62 0.71
CA LEU A 341 5.22 -1.64 0.40
C LEU A 341 4.56 -2.90 -0.13
N THR A 342 5.35 -3.76 -0.76
CA THR A 342 4.93 -5.06 -1.31
C THR A 342 6.05 -6.06 -1.19
N ILE A 343 5.76 -7.36 -1.30
CA ILE A 343 6.78 -8.40 -1.39
C ILE A 343 7.34 -8.41 -2.81
N LYS A 344 8.63 -8.11 -2.97
CA LYS A 344 9.34 -8.13 -4.26
C LYS A 344 9.88 -9.52 -4.58
N ASN A 345 10.32 -10.24 -3.55
CA ASN A 345 10.87 -11.58 -3.68
C ASN A 345 10.78 -12.34 -2.36
N GLU A 346 10.75 -13.66 -2.43
CA GLU A 346 10.88 -14.56 -1.30
C GLU A 346 12.10 -15.44 -1.50
N ILE A 347 13.01 -15.45 -0.54
CA ILE A 347 14.21 -16.29 -0.52
C ILE A 347 14.02 -17.34 0.57
N LEU A 348 13.83 -18.57 0.17
CA LEU A 348 13.73 -19.71 1.10
C LEU A 348 15.10 -20.02 1.70
N ARG A 349 15.18 -20.02 3.02
CA ARG A 349 16.38 -20.41 3.78
C ARG A 349 16.11 -21.71 4.54
N PRO A 350 16.86 -22.79 4.28
CA PRO A 350 16.74 -24.01 5.08
C PRO A 350 17.08 -23.76 6.57
N PRO A 351 16.45 -24.47 7.55
CA PRO A 351 15.50 -25.54 7.31
C PRO A 351 14.04 -25.11 7.10
N ASN A 352 13.57 -23.94 7.53
CA ASN A 352 12.15 -23.51 7.35
C ASN A 352 11.97 -22.01 7.64
N SER A 353 12.83 -21.16 7.12
CA SER A 353 12.67 -19.70 7.24
C SER A 353 12.62 -19.05 5.88
N SER A 354 11.75 -18.06 5.73
CA SER A 354 11.70 -17.20 4.55
C SER A 354 12.34 -15.85 4.87
N LEU A 355 13.09 -15.33 3.92
CA LEU A 355 13.53 -13.95 3.86
C LEU A 355 12.73 -13.27 2.76
N TYR A 356 11.95 -12.27 3.12
CA TYR A 356 11.22 -11.46 2.17
C TYR A 356 12.03 -10.21 1.79
N ILE A 357 12.13 -9.94 0.50
CA ILE A 357 12.56 -8.65 0.02
C ILE A 357 11.29 -7.81 -0.19
N ILE A 358 11.14 -6.74 0.56
CA ILE A 358 10.00 -5.83 0.46
C ILE A 358 10.44 -4.49 -0.12
N GLY A 359 9.55 -3.83 -0.82
CA GLY A 359 9.85 -2.52 -1.45
C GLY A 359 8.60 -1.83 -1.98
N ILE A 360 8.75 -0.61 -2.49
CA ILE A 360 7.66 0.17 -3.07
C ILE A 360 7.15 -0.55 -4.33
N PRO A 361 5.82 -0.76 -4.50
CA PRO A 361 5.31 -1.54 -5.61
C PRO A 361 5.58 -0.92 -6.98
N ASN A 362 5.33 0.38 -7.15
CA ASN A 362 5.37 1.05 -8.45
C ASN A 362 5.52 2.57 -8.32
N LYS A 363 5.56 3.24 -9.47
CA LYS A 363 5.78 4.69 -9.56
C LYS A 363 4.64 5.52 -8.95
N GLU A 364 3.38 5.09 -9.10
CA GLU A 364 2.22 5.74 -8.48
C GLU A 364 2.36 5.83 -6.96
N VAL A 365 2.72 4.70 -6.33
CA VAL A 365 2.89 4.63 -4.88
C VAL A 365 4.15 5.37 -4.43
N GLU A 366 5.22 5.28 -5.19
CA GLU A 366 6.47 6.00 -4.92
C GLU A 366 6.23 7.51 -4.84
N GLU A 367 5.63 8.09 -5.87
CA GLU A 367 5.33 9.53 -5.91
C GLU A 367 4.36 9.95 -4.80
N SER A 368 3.36 9.11 -4.52
CA SER A 368 2.39 9.38 -3.46
C SER A 368 3.05 9.38 -2.08
N LEU A 369 3.86 8.36 -1.78
CA LEU A 369 4.56 8.23 -0.50
C LEU A 369 5.48 9.43 -0.25
N PHE A 370 6.32 9.78 -1.23
CA PHE A 370 7.23 10.90 -1.08
C PHE A 370 6.53 12.26 -1.01
N SER A 371 5.39 12.43 -1.68
CA SER A 371 4.56 13.63 -1.53
C SER A 371 4.02 13.77 -0.11
N TYR A 372 3.58 12.68 0.51
CA TYR A 372 3.10 12.71 1.90
C TYR A 372 4.24 12.96 2.90
N ILE A 373 5.38 12.31 2.72
CA ILE A 373 6.57 12.52 3.55
C ILE A 373 6.99 13.99 3.48
N LEU A 374 7.12 14.53 2.28
CA LEU A 374 7.51 15.92 2.09
C LEU A 374 6.49 16.88 2.69
N GLY A 375 5.20 16.66 2.46
CA GLY A 375 4.11 17.45 3.02
C GLY A 375 4.09 17.43 4.55
N PHE A 376 4.31 16.27 5.15
CA PHE A 376 4.36 16.10 6.60
C PHE A 376 5.53 16.87 7.23
N TYR A 377 6.72 16.70 6.68
CA TYR A 377 7.93 17.30 7.25
C TYR A 377 8.12 18.78 6.92
N THR A 378 7.42 19.34 5.92
CA THR A 378 7.65 20.73 5.45
C THR A 378 6.43 21.64 5.49
N ASN A 379 5.26 21.15 5.88
CA ASN A 379 3.98 21.87 5.78
C ASN A 379 3.67 22.40 4.35
N PHE A 380 4.25 21.81 3.31
CA PHE A 380 3.85 22.09 1.94
C PHE A 380 2.52 21.42 1.62
N SER A 381 1.62 22.14 0.95
CA SER A 381 0.47 21.49 0.31
C SER A 381 0.93 20.77 -0.98
N ALA A 382 0.26 19.68 -1.34
CA ALA A 382 0.54 18.95 -2.59
C ALA A 382 0.52 19.87 -3.82
N GLU A 383 -0.37 20.88 -3.83
CA GLU A 383 -0.50 21.88 -4.90
C GLU A 383 0.74 22.79 -5.03
N SER A 384 1.46 23.03 -3.93
CA SER A 384 2.65 23.89 -3.93
C SER A 384 3.94 23.14 -4.27
N ILE A 385 3.95 21.82 -4.13
CA ILE A 385 5.12 20.97 -4.38
C ILE A 385 5.41 20.88 -5.88
N GLU A 386 4.42 20.64 -6.72
CA GLU A 386 4.61 20.40 -8.16
C GLU A 386 5.26 21.55 -8.93
N PRO A 387 4.83 22.83 -8.78
CA PRO A 387 5.48 23.96 -9.47
C PRO A 387 6.94 24.17 -9.05
N MET A 388 7.24 23.95 -7.76
CA MET A 388 8.58 24.08 -7.20
C MET A 388 9.50 22.99 -7.72
N THR A 389 8.98 21.77 -7.82
CA THR A 389 9.63 20.59 -8.37
C THR A 389 10.08 20.82 -9.83
N LYS A 390 9.18 21.31 -10.70
CA LYS A 390 9.49 21.59 -12.12
C LYS A 390 10.60 22.66 -12.29
N LYS A 391 10.66 23.66 -11.41
CA LYS A 391 11.73 24.66 -11.43
C LYS A 391 13.08 24.06 -11.05
N MET A 392 13.12 23.22 -10.03
CA MET A 392 14.38 22.57 -9.62
C MET A 392 14.98 21.68 -10.72
N LEU A 393 14.16 20.92 -11.43
CA LEU A 393 14.59 20.15 -12.58
C LEU A 393 15.37 21.03 -13.56
N THR A 394 14.81 22.18 -13.90
CA THR A 394 15.46 23.15 -14.79
C THR A 394 16.80 23.65 -14.24
N TYR A 395 16.88 23.88 -12.92
CA TYR A 395 18.13 24.35 -12.29
C TYR A 395 19.22 23.26 -12.29
N ILE A 396 18.85 22.00 -12.06
CA ILE A 396 19.77 20.87 -12.13
C ILE A 396 20.35 20.72 -13.56
N TYR A 397 19.48 20.73 -14.58
CA TYR A 397 19.94 20.62 -15.97
C TYR A 397 20.80 21.82 -16.43
N LYS A 398 20.49 23.03 -15.94
CA LYS A 398 21.28 24.22 -16.25
C LYS A 398 22.48 24.41 -15.35
N GLN A 399 22.69 23.52 -14.37
CA GLN A 399 23.75 23.63 -13.37
C GLN A 399 23.71 24.98 -12.62
N ASP A 400 22.50 25.51 -12.40
CA ASP A 400 22.29 26.81 -11.74
C ASP A 400 22.34 26.62 -10.22
N GLU A 401 23.56 26.54 -9.68
CA GLU A 401 23.87 26.35 -8.27
C GLU A 401 23.14 27.37 -7.38
N THR A 402 23.11 28.63 -7.79
CA THR A 402 22.50 29.71 -6.99
C THR A 402 20.99 29.52 -6.83
N LYS A 403 20.27 29.17 -7.91
CA LYS A 403 18.83 28.92 -7.83
C LYS A 403 18.49 27.61 -7.16
N LEU A 404 19.33 26.58 -7.36
CA LEU A 404 19.18 25.31 -6.66
C LEU A 404 19.33 25.50 -5.14
N GLN A 405 20.38 26.21 -4.69
CA GLN A 405 20.59 26.55 -3.28
C GLN A 405 19.41 27.30 -2.70
N LYS A 406 18.91 28.35 -3.39
CA LYS A 406 17.75 29.12 -2.94
C LYS A 406 16.48 28.25 -2.81
N SER A 407 16.34 27.23 -3.68
CA SER A 407 15.22 26.29 -3.59
C SER A 407 15.35 25.36 -2.38
N LEU A 408 16.57 24.88 -2.08
CA LEU A 408 16.86 24.11 -0.87
C LEU A 408 16.65 24.94 0.40
N GLU A 409 17.10 26.20 0.43
CA GLU A 409 16.85 27.14 1.54
C GLU A 409 15.34 27.33 1.78
N THR A 410 14.56 27.47 0.70
CA THR A 410 13.11 27.59 0.80
C THR A 410 12.47 26.34 1.39
N LEU A 411 12.96 25.15 1.04
CA LEU A 411 12.52 23.88 1.61
C LEU A 411 12.79 23.83 3.12
N LEU A 412 14.01 24.17 3.54
CA LEU A 412 14.42 24.11 4.95
C LEU A 412 13.65 25.14 5.82
N HIS A 413 13.36 26.33 5.30
CA HIS A 413 12.60 27.34 6.03
C HIS A 413 11.14 26.95 6.31
N LYS A 414 10.60 25.96 5.60
CA LYS A 414 9.25 25.43 5.80
C LYS A 414 9.19 24.32 6.86
N ILE A 415 10.32 23.85 7.38
CA ILE A 415 10.38 22.83 8.42
C ILE A 415 9.86 23.40 9.74
N PRO A 416 8.84 22.80 10.37
CA PRO A 416 8.35 23.22 11.68
C PRO A 416 9.41 23.11 12.77
N ASN A 417 9.41 24.07 13.71
CA ASN A 417 10.37 24.06 14.84
C ASN A 417 10.27 22.80 15.72
N LEU A 418 9.07 22.28 15.86
CA LEU A 418 8.81 21.10 16.69
C LEU A 418 9.54 19.87 16.11
N ILE A 419 9.43 19.63 14.81
CA ILE A 419 10.06 18.51 14.11
C ILE A 419 11.59 18.60 14.20
N TYR A 420 12.14 19.81 14.08
CA TYR A 420 13.59 20.03 14.21
C TYR A 420 14.14 19.60 15.59
N GLY A 421 13.37 19.80 16.66
CA GLY A 421 13.76 19.38 18.01
C GLY A 421 13.72 17.86 18.22
N GLU A 422 12.79 17.17 17.59
CA GLU A 422 12.60 15.73 17.70
C GLU A 422 13.74 14.93 17.04
N PHE A 423 14.26 15.40 15.90
CA PHE A 423 15.31 14.72 15.12
C PHE A 423 16.73 15.23 15.38
N LYS A 424 16.99 15.87 16.51
CA LYS A 424 18.30 16.49 16.82
C LYS A 424 19.50 15.54 16.68
N ASN A 425 19.31 14.25 16.95
CA ASN A 425 20.38 13.24 16.86
C ASN A 425 20.49 12.59 15.46
N GLU A 426 19.50 12.80 14.57
CA GLU A 426 19.40 12.20 13.24
C GLU A 426 19.21 13.26 12.13
N ILE A 427 19.65 14.46 12.40
CA ILE A 427 19.39 15.64 11.56
C ILE A 427 19.95 15.49 10.14
N GLU A 428 21.10 14.81 9.98
CA GLU A 428 21.68 14.55 8.66
C GLU A 428 20.76 13.62 7.84
N ALA A 429 20.30 12.51 8.44
CA ALA A 429 19.36 11.59 7.82
C ALA A 429 18.04 12.29 7.45
N TYR A 430 17.55 13.17 8.32
CA TYR A 430 16.36 13.95 8.09
C TYR A 430 16.48 14.87 6.85
N TYR A 431 17.53 15.66 6.74
CA TYR A 431 17.76 16.52 5.57
C TYR A 431 17.97 15.73 4.28
N LYS A 432 18.66 14.61 4.38
CA LYS A 432 18.86 13.68 3.28
C LYS A 432 17.53 13.15 2.75
N VAL A 433 16.65 12.66 3.63
CA VAL A 433 15.30 12.19 3.26
C VAL A 433 14.50 13.28 2.56
N LEU A 434 14.51 14.51 3.06
CA LEU A 434 13.80 15.63 2.43
C LEU A 434 14.29 15.93 1.02
N VAL A 435 15.61 16.02 0.83
CA VAL A 435 16.18 16.31 -0.50
C VAL A 435 15.93 15.15 -1.45
N ILE A 436 16.12 13.91 -1.02
CA ILE A 436 15.86 12.73 -1.84
C ILE A 436 14.37 12.63 -2.19
N SER A 437 13.46 12.80 -1.23
CA SER A 437 12.02 12.80 -1.48
C SER A 437 11.63 13.86 -2.51
N TRP A 438 12.23 15.03 -2.43
CA TRP A 438 11.99 16.09 -3.39
C TRP A 438 12.51 15.74 -4.80
N LEU A 439 13.72 15.18 -4.90
CA LEU A 439 14.28 14.73 -6.17
C LEU A 439 13.47 13.56 -6.78
N GLN A 440 12.92 12.67 -5.96
CA GLN A 440 12.01 11.60 -6.41
C GLN A 440 10.76 12.17 -7.11
N LEU A 441 10.18 13.23 -6.54
CA LEU A 441 9.02 13.91 -7.11
C LEU A 441 9.32 14.63 -8.44
N LEU A 442 10.60 14.87 -8.75
CA LEU A 442 11.04 15.37 -10.07
C LEU A 442 10.93 14.31 -11.17
N GLY A 443 10.60 13.07 -10.83
CA GLY A 443 10.53 11.96 -11.78
C GLY A 443 11.90 11.34 -12.10
N PHE A 444 12.93 11.68 -11.34
CA PHE A 444 14.23 11.03 -11.45
C PHE A 444 14.19 9.60 -10.94
N ASP A 445 15.01 8.75 -11.54
CA ASP A 445 15.33 7.45 -10.98
C ASP A 445 16.48 7.62 -9.99
N ILE A 446 16.16 7.56 -8.70
CA ILE A 446 17.12 7.76 -7.61
C ILE A 446 17.45 6.42 -6.96
N GLU A 447 18.72 6.12 -6.88
CA GLU A 447 19.26 5.06 -6.04
C GLU A 447 19.93 5.73 -4.83
N SER A 448 19.50 5.37 -3.63
CA SER A 448 20.06 5.90 -2.38
C SER A 448 20.81 4.80 -1.61
N GLU A 449 21.76 5.21 -0.75
CA GLU A 449 22.50 4.28 0.12
C GLU A 449 23.23 3.17 -0.67
N ILE A 450 23.81 3.50 -1.82
CA ILE A 450 24.44 2.52 -2.70
C ILE A 450 25.72 2.02 -2.07
N MET A 451 25.76 0.71 -1.77
CA MET A 451 26.98 0.05 -1.32
C MET A 451 27.95 -0.12 -2.48
N THR A 452 29.15 0.39 -2.32
CA THR A 452 30.28 0.17 -3.25
C THR A 452 31.38 -0.61 -2.54
N LEU A 453 32.35 -1.14 -3.29
CA LEU A 453 33.50 -1.83 -2.69
C LEU A 453 34.29 -0.95 -1.71
N GLU A 454 34.22 0.36 -1.87
CA GLU A 454 35.01 1.34 -1.12
C GLU A 454 34.22 2.19 -0.13
N GLY A 455 32.90 1.94 0.00
CA GLY A 455 32.04 2.66 0.94
C GLY A 455 30.60 2.81 0.43
N ARG A 456 29.84 3.66 1.11
CA ARG A 456 28.41 3.92 0.83
C ARG A 456 28.24 5.32 0.22
N LEU A 457 27.64 5.39 -0.96
CA LEU A 457 27.24 6.62 -1.63
C LEU A 457 25.85 7.03 -1.13
N ASP A 458 25.64 8.30 -0.82
CA ASP A 458 24.37 8.79 -0.29
C ASP A 458 23.24 8.71 -1.31
N ALA A 459 23.42 9.22 -2.51
CA ALA A 459 22.45 9.07 -3.59
C ALA A 459 23.04 9.24 -4.99
N LEU A 460 22.45 8.54 -5.94
CA LEU A 460 22.70 8.66 -7.38
C LEU A 460 21.38 8.92 -8.09
N VAL A 461 21.34 9.96 -8.91
CA VAL A 461 20.23 10.28 -9.79
C VAL A 461 20.61 9.92 -11.21
N LYS A 462 19.81 9.08 -11.87
CA LYS A 462 19.96 8.75 -13.28
C LYS A 462 18.81 9.34 -14.09
N HIS A 463 19.13 10.04 -15.16
CA HIS A 463 18.12 10.51 -16.10
C HIS A 463 18.74 10.67 -17.49
N LYS A 464 18.24 9.87 -18.45
CA LYS A 464 18.79 9.77 -19.80
C LYS A 464 20.30 9.44 -19.76
N ASP A 465 21.14 10.34 -20.24
CA ASP A 465 22.60 10.25 -20.26
C ASP A 465 23.29 10.91 -19.05
N LEU A 466 22.52 11.51 -18.12
CA LEU A 466 23.02 12.18 -16.92
C LEU A 466 23.10 11.22 -15.75
N ALA A 467 24.25 11.18 -15.08
CA ALA A 467 24.43 10.61 -13.74
C ALA A 467 24.80 11.74 -12.77
N LEU A 468 23.90 12.06 -11.82
CA LEU A 468 24.15 13.05 -10.78
C LEU A 468 24.46 12.33 -9.47
N ILE A 469 25.70 12.46 -8.99
CA ILE A 469 26.16 11.91 -7.72
C ILE A 469 25.93 12.93 -6.63
N LEU A 470 25.22 12.54 -5.55
CA LEU A 470 24.93 13.39 -4.40
C LEU A 470 25.67 12.88 -3.17
N GLU A 471 26.25 13.82 -2.43
CA GLU A 471 26.87 13.55 -1.13
C GLU A 471 26.45 14.63 -0.14
N PHE A 472 25.97 14.23 1.04
CA PHE A 472 25.48 15.12 2.08
C PHE A 472 26.44 15.22 3.24
N LYS A 473 26.50 16.38 3.91
CA LYS A 473 27.25 16.58 5.15
C LYS A 473 26.45 17.47 6.08
N TYR A 474 26.45 17.12 7.36
CA TYR A 474 25.92 17.93 8.43
C TYR A 474 26.95 18.09 9.55
N ASP A 475 27.25 19.31 9.95
CA ASP A 475 28.07 19.62 11.12
C ASP A 475 27.88 21.07 11.55
N ASP A 476 27.37 21.30 12.76
CA ASP A 476 27.13 22.65 13.28
C ASP A 476 28.43 23.41 13.62
N LYS A 477 29.56 22.72 13.78
CA LYS A 477 30.83 23.30 14.18
C LYS A 477 31.74 23.62 13.00
N LYS A 478 31.66 22.85 11.91
CA LYS A 478 32.51 23.03 10.72
C LYS A 478 32.00 24.18 9.84
N SER A 479 32.91 24.77 9.04
CA SER A 479 32.48 25.69 7.99
C SER A 479 31.83 24.95 6.83
N PHE A 480 30.91 25.61 6.10
CA PHE A 480 30.33 25.04 4.88
C PHE A 480 31.38 24.63 3.86
N GLN A 481 32.43 25.44 3.68
CA GLN A 481 33.52 25.14 2.75
C GLN A 481 34.26 23.85 3.15
N THR A 482 34.48 23.62 4.44
CA THR A 482 35.12 22.39 4.94
C THR A 482 34.25 21.19 4.63
N MET A 483 32.95 21.24 4.93
CA MET A 483 32.00 20.15 4.68
C MET A 483 31.86 19.81 3.20
N LEU A 484 31.72 20.84 2.33
CA LEU A 484 31.65 20.62 0.88
C LEU A 484 32.94 20.01 0.33
N ASN A 485 34.11 20.42 0.82
CA ASN A 485 35.37 19.84 0.43
C ASN A 485 35.52 18.38 0.94
N GLU A 486 35.03 18.06 2.13
CA GLU A 486 34.99 16.69 2.65
C GLU A 486 34.11 15.79 1.78
N ALA A 487 32.93 16.26 1.37
CA ALA A 487 32.04 15.54 0.47
C ALA A 487 32.69 15.31 -0.91
N GLU A 488 33.27 16.34 -1.53
CA GLU A 488 34.02 16.21 -2.81
C GLU A 488 35.17 15.19 -2.68
N ASN A 489 35.94 15.26 -1.60
CA ASN A 489 37.06 14.34 -1.35
C ASN A 489 36.58 12.90 -1.14
N GLN A 490 35.45 12.69 -0.49
CA GLN A 490 34.87 11.38 -0.28
C GLN A 490 34.49 10.73 -1.61
N ILE A 491 33.79 11.46 -2.49
CA ILE A 491 33.40 10.96 -3.82
C ILE A 491 34.62 10.51 -4.63
N ILE A 492 35.70 11.31 -4.61
CA ILE A 492 36.92 10.99 -5.37
C ILE A 492 37.68 9.82 -4.76
N LYS A 493 37.95 9.86 -3.44
CA LYS A 493 38.72 8.81 -2.74
C LYS A 493 38.03 7.46 -2.81
N ARG A 494 36.71 7.43 -2.70
CA ARG A 494 35.90 6.22 -2.77
C ARG A 494 35.55 5.80 -4.20
N GLY A 495 35.85 6.65 -5.19
CA GLY A 495 35.65 6.33 -6.60
C GLY A 495 34.19 6.05 -6.99
N TYR A 496 33.21 6.69 -6.32
CA TYR A 496 31.77 6.46 -6.55
C TYR A 496 31.32 6.68 -8.00
N TYR A 497 32.09 7.45 -8.79
CA TYR A 497 31.83 7.72 -10.20
C TYR A 497 32.27 6.61 -11.16
N LYS A 498 33.14 5.69 -10.72
CA LYS A 498 33.78 4.68 -11.62
C LYS A 498 32.76 3.79 -12.35
N PRO A 499 31.67 3.32 -11.75
CA PRO A 499 30.68 2.50 -12.45
C PRO A 499 29.88 3.24 -13.54
N TYR A 500 29.92 4.58 -13.56
CA TYR A 500 29.07 5.42 -14.41
C TYR A 500 29.85 6.22 -15.46
N GLN A 501 31.08 5.84 -15.76
CA GLN A 501 31.99 6.56 -16.68
C GLN A 501 31.48 6.67 -18.13
N ASN A 502 30.51 5.86 -18.51
CA ASN A 502 29.80 5.91 -19.80
C ASN A 502 28.67 6.95 -19.85
N MET A 503 28.43 7.69 -18.76
CA MET A 503 27.43 8.72 -18.66
C MET A 503 28.04 10.10 -18.43
N ASN A 504 27.26 11.17 -18.64
CA ASN A 504 27.65 12.53 -18.27
C ASN A 504 27.54 12.69 -16.74
N ILE A 505 28.67 12.64 -16.04
CA ILE A 505 28.69 12.67 -14.58
C ILE A 505 28.77 14.10 -14.06
N SER A 506 27.77 14.47 -13.27
CA SER A 506 27.74 15.69 -12.47
C SER A 506 27.75 15.35 -10.99
N ILE A 507 28.27 16.23 -10.17
CA ILE A 507 28.40 16.06 -8.73
C ILE A 507 27.69 17.23 -8.03
N LEU A 508 26.81 16.90 -7.11
CA LEU A 508 26.12 17.84 -6.23
C LEU A 508 26.48 17.51 -4.80
N THR A 509 27.31 18.34 -4.17
CA THR A 509 27.57 18.26 -2.73
C THR A 509 26.67 19.23 -1.99
N VAL A 510 26.08 18.78 -0.88
CA VAL A 510 25.15 19.57 -0.07
C VAL A 510 25.61 19.52 1.38
N ALA A 511 25.81 20.68 1.98
CA ALA A 511 26.17 20.82 3.38
C ALA A 511 25.08 21.53 4.14
N PHE A 512 24.68 20.96 5.27
CA PHE A 512 23.68 21.52 6.16
C PHE A 512 24.31 21.95 7.48
N LYS A 513 23.82 23.05 8.01
CA LYS A 513 24.20 23.57 9.32
C LYS A 513 22.99 24.22 9.96
N SER A 514 22.47 23.64 11.02
CA SER A 514 21.20 24.08 11.59
C SER A 514 20.11 24.20 10.52
N ARG A 515 19.62 25.40 10.19
CA ARG A 515 18.62 25.66 9.14
C ARG A 515 19.21 26.27 7.87
N GLU A 516 20.50 26.30 7.77
CA GLU A 516 21.20 26.82 6.62
C GLU A 516 21.68 25.69 5.73
N VAL A 517 21.72 25.92 4.44
CA VAL A 517 22.22 24.97 3.45
C VAL A 517 23.14 25.67 2.46
N LYS A 518 24.20 25.01 2.10
CA LYS A 518 25.04 25.37 0.95
C LYS A 518 25.17 24.14 0.05
N CYS A 519 25.10 24.37 -1.24
CA CYS A 519 25.38 23.32 -2.20
C CYS A 519 26.47 23.76 -3.19
N LYS A 520 27.07 22.81 -3.86
CA LYS A 520 28.06 23.04 -4.89
C LYS A 520 27.85 22.04 -6.01
N PHE A 521 27.82 22.55 -7.23
CA PHE A 521 27.64 21.77 -8.44
C PHE A 521 28.93 21.76 -9.26
N LYS A 522 29.40 20.56 -9.68
CA LYS A 522 30.60 20.41 -10.50
C LYS A 522 30.46 19.30 -11.52
N LEU A 523 31.11 19.47 -12.66
CA LEU A 523 31.39 18.35 -13.54
C LEU A 523 32.51 17.47 -12.95
N LEU A 524 32.42 16.16 -13.15
CA LEU A 524 33.43 15.22 -12.64
C LEU A 524 34.86 15.60 -13.13
N ASN A 525 34.99 15.98 -14.39
CA ASN A 525 36.30 16.33 -14.96
C ASN A 525 36.93 17.56 -14.30
N GLU A 526 36.13 18.53 -13.90
CA GLU A 526 36.61 19.73 -13.19
C GLU A 526 37.06 19.35 -11.77
N LEU A 527 36.25 18.55 -11.09
CA LEU A 527 36.58 18.09 -9.75
C LEU A 527 37.87 17.24 -9.72
N LEU A 528 38.06 16.36 -10.69
CA LEU A 528 39.28 15.55 -10.80
C LEU A 528 40.52 16.41 -11.07
N LYS A 529 40.42 17.47 -11.88
CA LYS A 529 41.53 18.42 -12.12
C LYS A 529 41.91 19.17 -10.85
N GLU A 530 40.92 19.72 -10.15
CA GLU A 530 41.15 20.42 -8.89
C GLU A 530 41.77 19.52 -7.81
N TYR A 531 41.33 18.27 -7.73
CA TYR A 531 41.88 17.32 -6.75
C TYR A 531 43.35 16.98 -7.02
N LYS A 532 43.74 16.84 -8.34
CA LYS A 532 45.15 16.65 -8.73
C LYS A 532 46.03 17.85 -8.36
N ASN A 533 45.48 19.07 -8.48
CA ASN A 533 46.20 20.30 -8.16
C ASN A 533 46.32 20.58 -6.66
N ARG A 534 45.47 19.91 -5.80
CA ARG A 534 45.54 20.01 -4.34
C ARG A 534 46.51 18.99 -3.71
N LYS A 535 46.93 17.96 -4.44
CA LYS A 535 47.98 17.00 -4.06
C LYS A 535 49.37 17.48 -4.52
#